data_0879dfefc7246df52f2dcf9bcaeaf59f
#
_entry.id   0879dfefc7246df52f2dcf9bcaeaf59f
#
_cell.length_a   1.000
_cell.length_b   1.000
_cell.length_c   1.000
_cell.angle_alpha   90.00
_cell.angle_beta   90.00
_cell.angle_gamma   90.00
#
_symmetry.space_group_name_H-M   'P 1'
#
loop_
_entity.id
_entity.type
_entity.pdbx_description
1 polymer ?
#
loop_
_entity_poly.entity_id
_entity_poly.type
_entity_poly.pdbx_seq_one_letter_code
_entity_poly.pdbx_strand_id
1 'polypeptide(L)'
;MQLFRDRKIQQYQHKEKAGAAWSNPMNLVFTNELGGNLIPQTVVRHFKEIVSSIGRPEARFHDLRHSYAVASLRSGDDIKTVQGNLGHATAAFTLDVYGHVTNQMQEASAIRMEAYIKGILNL
;
A
#
# COMPACT_ATOMS: atom_id res chain seq x y z
N MET A 1 -9.89 2.78 6.19
CA MET A 1 -9.69 4.26 6.31
C MET A 1 -9.43 4.74 7.74
N GLN A 2 -9.48 3.85 8.75
CA GLN A 2 -9.21 4.23 10.16
C GLN A 2 -7.78 4.79 10.34
N LEU A 3 -6.76 4.12 9.80
CA LEU A 3 -5.35 4.53 9.92
C LEU A 3 -5.09 6.00 9.52
N PHE A 4 -5.74 6.50 8.45
CA PHE A 4 -5.57 7.90 8.05
C PHE A 4 -6.28 8.88 8.99
N ARG A 5 -7.39 8.46 9.60
CA ARG A 5 -8.05 9.27 10.64
C ARG A 5 -7.17 9.38 11.88
N ASP A 6 -6.61 8.26 12.33
CA ASP A 6 -5.70 8.22 13.49
C ASP A 6 -4.45 9.07 13.20
N ARG A 7 -3.90 8.99 11.97
CA ARG A 7 -2.77 9.84 11.56
C ARG A 7 -3.12 11.33 11.61
N LYS A 8 -4.31 11.70 11.16
CA LYS A 8 -4.79 13.09 11.23
C LYS A 8 -4.90 13.59 12.67
N ILE A 9 -5.41 12.76 13.57
CA ILE A 9 -5.49 13.08 15.01
C ILE A 9 -4.08 13.28 15.57
N GLN A 10 -3.12 12.41 15.26
CA GLN A 10 -1.73 12.58 15.67
C GLN A 10 -1.13 13.90 15.17
N GLN A 11 -1.38 14.28 13.93
CA GLN A 11 -0.90 15.56 13.39
C GLN A 11 -1.48 16.77 14.15
N TYR A 12 -2.75 16.72 14.51
CA TYR A 12 -3.36 17.78 15.34
C TYR A 12 -2.67 17.87 16.72
N GLN A 13 -2.39 16.74 17.36
CA GLN A 13 -1.68 16.71 18.65
C GLN A 13 -0.25 17.27 18.51
N HIS A 14 0.47 16.93 17.44
CA HIS A 14 1.80 17.49 17.15
C HIS A 14 1.73 18.98 16.91
N LYS A 15 0.73 19.45 16.15
CA LYS A 15 0.52 20.88 15.89
C LYS A 15 0.26 21.66 17.16
N GLU A 16 -0.58 21.16 18.05
CA GLU A 16 -0.85 21.80 19.35
C GLU A 16 0.41 21.90 20.21
N LYS A 17 1.20 20.81 20.28
CA LYS A 17 2.46 20.76 21.03
C LYS A 17 3.53 21.69 20.44
N ALA A 18 3.66 21.72 19.12
CA ALA A 18 4.68 22.50 18.42
C ALA A 18 4.32 24.01 18.37
N GLY A 19 3.03 24.38 18.45
CA GLY A 19 2.58 25.77 18.41
C GLY A 19 3.08 26.49 17.16
N ALA A 20 3.75 27.62 17.35
CA ALA A 20 4.30 28.44 16.27
C ALA A 20 5.42 27.75 15.46
N ALA A 21 6.05 26.71 15.97
CA ALA A 21 7.07 25.92 15.26
C ALA A 21 6.47 24.94 14.25
N TRP A 22 5.16 24.69 14.27
CA TRP A 22 4.51 23.82 13.32
C TRP A 22 4.46 24.44 11.91
N SER A 23 4.94 23.71 10.92
CA SER A 23 4.89 24.12 9.50
C SER A 23 4.69 22.91 8.59
N ASN A 24 3.52 22.85 7.94
CA ASN A 24 3.21 21.84 6.92
C ASN A 24 2.56 22.52 5.68
N PRO A 25 3.29 23.37 4.95
CA PRO A 25 2.74 24.17 3.84
C PRO A 25 2.32 23.29 2.65
N MET A 26 2.89 22.08 2.51
CA MET A 26 2.55 21.15 1.44
C MET A 26 1.41 20.18 1.83
N ASN A 27 0.82 20.36 3.00
CA ASN A 27 -0.26 19.50 3.50
C ASN A 27 0.08 18.00 3.46
N LEU A 28 1.29 17.64 3.88
CA LEU A 28 1.77 16.27 3.87
C LEU A 28 0.99 15.42 4.89
N VAL A 29 0.67 14.19 4.50
CA VAL A 29 0.03 13.20 5.38
C VAL A 29 1.01 12.66 6.42
N PHE A 30 2.26 12.40 6.01
CA PHE A 30 3.31 11.89 6.88
C PHE A 30 4.35 12.98 7.10
N THR A 31 4.45 13.44 8.35
CA THR A 31 5.34 14.52 8.78
C THR A 31 6.11 14.10 10.02
N ASN A 32 7.20 14.81 10.29
CA ASN A 32 7.81 14.80 11.62
C ASN A 32 6.93 15.57 12.64
N GLU A 33 7.38 15.69 13.87
CA GLU A 33 6.62 16.33 14.97
C GLU A 33 6.42 17.85 14.78
N LEU A 34 7.19 18.47 13.88
CA LEU A 34 7.10 19.90 13.54
C LEU A 34 6.35 20.17 12.22
N GLY A 35 5.78 19.13 11.60
CA GLY A 35 5.05 19.26 10.32
C GLY A 35 5.91 19.14 9.07
N GLY A 36 7.22 19.07 9.21
CA GLY A 36 8.16 18.96 8.09
C GLY A 36 8.32 17.55 7.54
N ASN A 37 9.18 17.41 6.53
CA ASN A 37 9.46 16.14 5.87
C ASN A 37 10.07 15.12 6.84
N LEU A 38 9.71 13.86 6.64
CA LEU A 38 10.42 12.74 7.26
C LEU A 38 11.80 12.57 6.62
N ILE A 39 12.80 12.25 7.43
CA ILE A 39 14.14 11.90 6.95
C ILE A 39 14.09 10.46 6.44
N PRO A 40 14.41 10.20 5.14
CA PRO A 40 14.29 8.86 4.55
C PRO A 40 15.08 7.79 5.33
N GLN A 41 16.27 8.11 5.81
CA GLN A 41 17.11 7.19 6.59
C GLN A 41 16.44 6.77 7.90
N THR A 42 15.74 7.69 8.56
CA THR A 42 14.98 7.40 9.80
C THR A 42 13.83 6.44 9.52
N VAL A 43 13.09 6.65 8.42
CA VAL A 43 12.00 5.74 8.01
C VAL A 43 12.54 4.34 7.73
N VAL A 44 13.64 4.23 6.97
CA VAL A 44 14.26 2.94 6.65
C VAL A 44 14.78 2.25 7.92
N ARG A 45 15.40 2.99 8.85
CA ARG A 45 15.87 2.44 10.13
C ARG A 45 14.73 1.85 10.95
N HIS A 46 13.65 2.59 11.16
CA HIS A 46 12.48 2.09 11.90
C HIS A 46 11.84 0.88 11.19
N PHE A 47 11.75 0.90 9.86
CA PHE A 47 11.30 -0.25 9.11
C PHE A 47 12.18 -1.48 9.38
N LYS A 48 13.50 -1.33 9.37
CA LYS A 48 14.44 -2.43 9.67
C LYS A 48 14.30 -2.97 11.08
N GLU A 49 14.06 -2.12 12.07
CA GLU A 49 13.77 -2.53 13.45
C GLU A 49 12.49 -3.41 13.50
N ILE A 50 11.42 -2.98 12.82
CA ILE A 50 10.15 -3.72 12.77
C ILE A 50 10.33 -5.07 12.06
N VAL A 51 10.90 -5.11 10.87
CA VAL A 51 11.04 -6.37 10.12
C VAL A 51 11.98 -7.34 10.78
N SER A 52 13.00 -6.85 11.49
CA SER A 52 13.87 -7.69 12.32
C SER A 52 13.13 -8.31 13.50
N SER A 53 12.24 -7.54 14.15
CA SER A 53 11.45 -8.04 15.30
C SER A 53 10.45 -9.14 14.90
N ILE A 54 10.03 -9.17 13.65
CA ILE A 54 9.13 -10.20 13.11
C ILE A 54 9.88 -11.32 12.35
N GLY A 55 11.21 -11.38 12.46
CA GLY A 55 12.03 -12.42 11.85
C GLY A 55 12.23 -12.28 10.33
N ARG A 56 12.14 -11.06 9.79
CA ARG A 56 12.33 -10.75 8.37
C ARG A 56 13.37 -9.67 8.12
N PRO A 57 14.61 -9.80 8.67
CA PRO A 57 15.63 -8.75 8.58
C PRO A 57 16.08 -8.48 7.14
N GLU A 58 15.91 -9.42 6.21
CA GLU A 58 16.22 -9.28 4.80
C GLU A 58 15.29 -8.33 4.05
N ALA A 59 14.06 -8.12 4.53
CA ALA A 59 13.07 -7.29 3.85
C ALA A 59 13.55 -5.83 3.68
N ARG A 60 13.26 -5.25 2.53
CA ARG A 60 13.57 -3.86 2.20
C ARG A 60 12.31 -3.01 2.26
N PHE A 61 12.45 -1.73 2.57
CA PHE A 61 11.32 -0.80 2.59
C PHE A 61 10.54 -0.78 1.25
N HIS A 62 11.28 -0.87 0.13
CA HIS A 62 10.67 -0.91 -1.21
C HIS A 62 9.83 -2.18 -1.46
N ASP A 63 10.10 -3.27 -0.75
CA ASP A 63 9.35 -4.53 -0.89
C ASP A 63 7.89 -4.39 -0.42
N LEU A 64 7.59 -3.38 0.43
CA LEU A 64 6.21 -3.04 0.79
C LEU A 64 5.36 -2.65 -0.43
N ARG A 65 5.97 -1.97 -1.40
CA ARG A 65 5.31 -1.60 -2.65
C ARG A 65 4.98 -2.85 -3.48
N HIS A 66 5.90 -3.82 -3.50
CA HIS A 66 5.68 -5.11 -4.14
C HIS A 66 4.56 -5.89 -3.45
N SER A 67 4.59 -5.96 -2.13
CA SER A 67 3.56 -6.62 -1.31
C SER A 67 2.18 -6.01 -1.52
N TYR A 68 2.09 -4.68 -1.64
CA TYR A 68 0.85 -3.99 -1.97
C TYR A 68 0.32 -4.42 -3.35
N ALA A 69 1.17 -4.43 -4.38
CA ALA A 69 0.76 -4.83 -5.74
C ALA A 69 0.20 -6.25 -5.76
N VAL A 70 0.89 -7.20 -5.12
CA VAL A 70 0.44 -8.60 -5.00
C VAL A 70 -0.90 -8.70 -4.26
N ALA A 71 -1.02 -8.02 -3.11
CA ALA A 71 -2.24 -8.06 -2.30
C ALA A 71 -3.43 -7.45 -3.04
N SER A 72 -3.22 -6.31 -3.72
CA SER A 72 -4.24 -5.59 -4.49
C SER A 72 -4.77 -6.46 -5.64
N LEU A 73 -3.87 -7.06 -6.44
CA LEU A 73 -4.26 -7.99 -7.51
C LEU A 73 -5.01 -9.22 -6.97
N ARG A 74 -4.55 -9.79 -5.85
CA ARG A 74 -5.24 -10.93 -5.21
C ARG A 74 -6.61 -10.57 -4.65
N SER A 75 -6.81 -9.33 -4.22
CA SER A 75 -8.11 -8.84 -3.75
C SER A 75 -9.10 -8.60 -4.88
N GLY A 76 -8.64 -8.64 -6.15
CA GLY A 76 -9.47 -8.51 -7.34
C GLY A 76 -9.35 -7.18 -8.06
N ASP A 77 -8.44 -6.30 -7.63
CA ASP A 77 -8.16 -5.06 -8.35
C ASP A 77 -7.58 -5.36 -9.74
N ASP A 78 -7.99 -4.58 -10.72
CA ASP A 78 -7.39 -4.66 -12.05
C ASP A 78 -6.00 -4.00 -12.10
N ILE A 79 -5.21 -4.39 -13.11
CA ILE A 79 -3.83 -3.92 -13.27
C ILE A 79 -3.75 -2.39 -13.38
N LYS A 80 -4.70 -1.75 -14.07
CA LYS A 80 -4.69 -0.29 -14.25
C LYS A 80 -4.91 0.43 -12.93
N THR A 81 -5.81 -0.08 -12.10
CA THR A 81 -6.04 0.44 -10.75
C THR A 81 -4.76 0.31 -9.91
N VAL A 82 -4.10 -0.84 -9.93
CA VAL A 82 -2.84 -1.04 -9.20
C VAL A 82 -1.74 -0.11 -9.72
N GLN A 83 -1.60 0.04 -11.03
CA GLN A 83 -0.65 0.97 -11.65
C GLN A 83 -0.94 2.42 -11.26
N GLY A 84 -2.21 2.83 -11.28
CA GLY A 84 -2.61 4.17 -10.87
C GLY A 84 -2.28 4.47 -9.41
N ASN A 85 -2.57 3.53 -8.51
CA ASN A 85 -2.28 3.66 -7.07
C ASN A 85 -0.78 3.70 -6.77
N LEU A 86 0.03 3.01 -7.56
CA LEU A 86 1.49 2.96 -7.38
C LEU A 86 2.25 4.04 -8.16
N GLY A 87 1.59 4.79 -9.05
CA GLY A 87 2.21 5.80 -9.92
C GLY A 87 2.85 5.21 -11.18
N HIS A 88 2.95 6.02 -12.24
CA HIS A 88 3.27 5.60 -13.62
C HIS A 88 4.64 4.93 -13.85
N ALA A 89 5.56 4.97 -12.90
CA ALA A 89 6.90 4.38 -13.04
C ALA A 89 6.96 2.84 -12.99
N THR A 90 5.82 2.14 -12.94
CA THR A 90 5.77 0.72 -12.53
C THR A 90 5.07 -0.22 -13.49
N ALA A 91 4.84 0.16 -14.75
CA ALA A 91 4.21 -0.75 -15.72
C ALA A 91 4.96 -2.09 -15.85
N ALA A 92 6.29 -2.05 -15.99
CA ALA A 92 7.13 -3.25 -16.04
C ALA A 92 7.07 -4.07 -14.74
N PHE A 93 7.07 -3.41 -13.58
CA PHE A 93 6.98 -4.04 -12.27
C PHE A 93 5.62 -4.73 -12.07
N THR A 94 4.52 -4.08 -12.47
CA THR A 94 3.18 -4.67 -12.33
C THR A 94 3.00 -5.88 -13.24
N LEU A 95 3.62 -5.87 -14.43
CA LEU A 95 3.63 -7.02 -15.34
C LEU A 95 4.45 -8.20 -14.79
N ASP A 96 5.56 -7.95 -14.11
CA ASP A 96 6.40 -8.98 -13.48
C ASP A 96 5.64 -9.66 -12.32
N VAL A 97 4.98 -8.87 -11.48
CA VAL A 97 4.10 -9.38 -10.42
C VAL A 97 2.89 -10.12 -10.99
N TYR A 98 2.35 -9.66 -12.12
CA TYR A 98 1.20 -10.25 -12.78
C TYR A 98 1.47 -11.68 -13.28
N GLY A 99 2.68 -11.95 -13.80
CA GLY A 99 3.08 -13.30 -14.23
C GLY A 99 2.96 -14.35 -13.13
N HIS A 100 3.17 -13.98 -11.87
CA HIS A 100 3.07 -14.88 -10.72
C HIS A 100 1.64 -15.05 -10.17
N VAL A 101 0.73 -14.12 -10.46
CA VAL A 101 -0.64 -14.13 -9.93
C VAL A 101 -1.67 -14.68 -10.92
N THR A 102 -1.32 -14.74 -12.22
CA THR A 102 -2.22 -15.06 -13.34
C THR A 102 -2.94 -16.39 -13.23
N ASN A 103 -2.26 -17.46 -12.81
CA ASN A 103 -2.87 -18.78 -12.77
C ASN A 103 -4.03 -18.84 -11.77
N GLN A 104 -3.83 -18.30 -10.57
CA GLN A 104 -4.87 -18.24 -9.55
C GLN A 104 -6.04 -17.33 -9.96
N MET A 105 -5.75 -16.22 -10.66
CA MET A 105 -6.78 -15.32 -11.17
C MET A 105 -7.57 -15.95 -12.31
N GLN A 106 -6.94 -16.74 -13.17
CA GLN A 106 -7.62 -17.48 -14.23
C GLN A 106 -8.56 -18.54 -13.67
N GLU A 107 -8.13 -19.32 -12.68
CA GLU A 107 -8.97 -20.29 -11.99
C GLU A 107 -10.18 -19.60 -11.30
N ALA A 108 -9.93 -18.53 -10.56
CA ALA A 108 -10.99 -17.77 -9.90
C ALA A 108 -11.96 -17.12 -10.92
N SER A 109 -11.47 -16.69 -12.08
CA SER A 109 -12.29 -16.18 -13.18
C SER A 109 -13.17 -17.27 -13.78
N ALA A 110 -12.61 -18.46 -14.01
CA ALA A 110 -13.34 -19.60 -14.52
C ALA A 110 -14.49 -20.01 -13.58
N ILE A 111 -14.20 -20.08 -12.27
CA ILE A 111 -15.20 -20.39 -11.24
C ILE A 111 -16.32 -19.35 -11.22
N ARG A 112 -15.99 -18.04 -11.29
CA ARG A 112 -16.99 -16.97 -11.35
C ARG A 112 -17.86 -17.07 -12.60
N MET A 113 -17.25 -17.36 -13.76
CA MET A 113 -17.99 -17.51 -15.02
C MET A 113 -18.92 -18.72 -14.97
N GLU A 114 -18.44 -19.84 -14.43
CA GLU A 114 -19.28 -21.04 -14.27
C GLU A 114 -20.48 -20.76 -13.35
N ALA A 115 -20.27 -20.09 -12.22
CA ALA A 115 -21.33 -19.70 -11.30
C ALA A 115 -22.36 -18.75 -11.98
N TYR A 116 -21.86 -17.80 -12.77
CA TYR A 116 -22.72 -16.87 -13.54
C TYR A 116 -23.58 -17.61 -14.56
N ILE A 117 -23.00 -18.53 -15.35
CA ILE A 117 -23.70 -19.33 -16.33
C ILE A 117 -24.77 -20.21 -15.68
N LYS A 118 -24.42 -20.89 -14.57
CA LYS A 118 -25.36 -21.71 -13.80
C LYS A 118 -26.54 -20.86 -13.27
N GLY A 119 -26.27 -19.65 -12.81
CA GLY A 119 -27.30 -18.72 -12.34
C GLY A 119 -28.27 -18.28 -13.45
N ILE A 120 -27.79 -18.08 -14.69
CA ILE A 120 -28.64 -17.74 -15.84
C ILE A 120 -29.48 -18.94 -16.29
N LEU A 121 -28.88 -20.11 -16.31
CA LEU A 121 -29.54 -21.34 -16.81
C LEU A 121 -30.42 -22.02 -15.74
N ASN A 122 -30.50 -21.48 -14.53
CA ASN A 122 -31.20 -22.10 -13.38
C ASN A 122 -30.83 -23.57 -13.12
N LEU A 123 -29.54 -23.88 -13.35
CA LEU A 123 -28.98 -25.22 -13.16
C LEU A 123 -28.40 -25.40 -11.75
#